data_26c0b7166de2c9e454bb9c475d6895d2
#
_entry.id   26c0b7166de2c9e454bb9c475d6895d2
#
_cell.length_a   1.000
_cell.length_b   1.000
_cell.length_c   1.000
_cell.angle_alpha   90.00
_cell.angle_beta   90.00
_cell.angle_gamma   90.00
#
_symmetry.space_group_name_H-M   'P 1'
#
loop_
_entity.id
_entity.type
_entity.pdbx_description
1 polymer ?
#
loop_
_entity_poly.entity_id
_entity_poly.type
_entity_poly.pdbx_seq_one_letter_code
_entity_poly.pdbx_strand_id
1 'polypeptide(L)'
;MENKNRKELSVVFYVIRDVKKIAEENRVEQVESVTLEIGEVSGVLHEYLIDCWNWAVKKEPLMEHAILQIETIPAITYCEECGEKYETVKYAKICPRCQSEHTYLLQENEFNIKEIGVT
;
A
#
# COMPACT_ATOMS: atom_id res chain seq x y z
N MET A 1 6.85 22.43 -3.97
CA MET A 1 6.57 21.04 -3.59
C MET A 1 7.84 20.27 -3.25
N GLU A 2 7.86 19.68 -2.12
CA GLU A 2 9.00 18.89 -1.70
C GLU A 2 9.09 17.58 -2.46
N ASN A 3 10.27 17.26 -3.01
CA ASN A 3 10.47 16.02 -3.75
C ASN A 3 10.38 14.78 -2.88
N LYS A 4 10.64 14.92 -1.59
CA LYS A 4 10.61 13.79 -0.66
C LYS A 4 9.25 13.14 -0.50
N ASN A 5 8.16 13.83 -0.90
CA ASN A 5 6.80 13.29 -0.82
C ASN A 5 6.29 12.77 -2.17
N ARG A 6 7.15 12.75 -3.18
CA ARG A 6 6.73 12.39 -4.54
C ARG A 6 6.14 10.99 -4.65
N LYS A 7 6.73 10.03 -3.98
CA LYS A 7 6.26 8.65 -4.03
C LYS A 7 4.85 8.53 -3.43
N GLU A 8 4.65 9.14 -2.27
CA GLU A 8 3.37 9.12 -1.59
C GLU A 8 2.29 9.81 -2.41
N LEU A 9 2.63 10.92 -3.02
CA LEU A 9 1.68 11.66 -3.85
C LEU A 9 1.26 10.84 -5.07
N SER A 10 2.19 10.13 -5.69
CA SER A 10 1.90 9.25 -6.83
C SER A 10 0.96 8.12 -6.44
N VAL A 11 1.17 7.52 -5.26
CA VAL A 11 0.30 6.47 -4.74
C VAL A 11 -1.11 7.02 -4.54
N VAL A 12 -1.23 8.20 -3.95
CA VAL A 12 -2.53 8.83 -3.69
C VAL A 12 -3.29 9.07 -4.99
N PHE A 13 -2.64 9.63 -5.99
CA PHE A 13 -3.30 9.92 -7.27
C PHE A 13 -3.74 8.64 -7.98
N TYR A 14 -2.93 7.60 -7.90
CA TYR A 14 -3.26 6.30 -8.48
C TYR A 14 -4.50 5.72 -7.78
N VAL A 15 -4.52 5.75 -6.45
CA VAL A 15 -5.63 5.22 -5.65
C VAL A 15 -6.91 6.01 -5.92
N ILE A 16 -6.84 7.34 -5.94
CA ILE A 16 -8.00 8.18 -6.21
C ILE A 16 -8.60 7.83 -7.57
N ARG A 17 -7.75 7.68 -8.59
CA ARG A 17 -8.19 7.33 -9.93
C ARG A 17 -8.93 5.99 -9.94
N ASP A 18 -8.37 4.99 -9.27
CA ASP A 18 -8.98 3.66 -9.22
C ASP A 18 -10.26 3.65 -8.42
N VAL A 19 -10.31 4.38 -7.30
CA VAL A 19 -11.53 4.48 -6.49
C VAL A 19 -12.64 5.16 -7.28
N LYS A 20 -12.32 6.21 -8.01
CA LYS A 20 -13.31 6.91 -8.84
C LYS A 20 -13.88 5.97 -9.91
N LYS A 21 -13.03 5.17 -10.52
CA LYS A 21 -13.47 4.21 -11.54
C LYS A 21 -14.38 3.15 -10.95
N ILE A 22 -14.00 2.58 -9.82
CA ILE A 22 -14.80 1.56 -9.14
C ILE A 22 -16.13 2.13 -8.69
N ALA A 23 -16.13 3.34 -8.15
CA ALA A 23 -17.34 3.99 -7.68
C ALA A 23 -18.29 4.26 -8.83
N GLU A 24 -17.77 4.71 -9.96
CA GLU A 24 -18.58 4.96 -11.15
C GLU A 24 -19.24 3.67 -11.66
N GLU A 25 -18.45 2.59 -11.72
CA GLU A 25 -18.95 1.29 -12.19
C GLU A 25 -20.04 0.73 -11.28
N ASN A 26 -19.99 1.07 -9.99
CA ASN A 26 -20.94 0.57 -8.99
C ASN A 26 -21.98 1.60 -8.56
N ARG A 27 -22.01 2.74 -9.22
CA ARG A 27 -22.96 3.83 -8.95
C ARG A 27 -22.92 4.29 -7.50
N VAL A 28 -21.73 4.39 -6.95
CA VAL A 28 -21.52 4.88 -5.59
C VAL A 28 -21.55 6.39 -5.59
N GLU A 29 -22.32 6.99 -4.71
CA GLU A 29 -22.44 8.44 -4.62
C GLU A 29 -21.43 9.06 -3.69
N GLN A 30 -21.03 8.33 -2.64
CA GLN A 30 -20.11 8.86 -1.65
C GLN A 30 -19.21 7.76 -1.10
N VAL A 31 -17.91 8.02 -1.06
CA VAL A 31 -16.92 7.14 -0.46
C VAL A 31 -16.59 7.68 0.92
N GLU A 32 -16.69 6.86 1.95
CA GLU A 32 -16.41 7.26 3.33
C GLU A 32 -15.01 6.90 3.79
N SER A 33 -14.45 5.82 3.25
CA SER A 33 -13.12 5.37 3.63
C SER A 33 -12.48 4.55 2.53
N VAL A 34 -11.15 4.52 2.54
CA VAL A 34 -10.38 3.65 1.66
C VAL A 34 -9.31 3.00 2.54
N THR A 35 -9.22 1.69 2.52
CA THR A 35 -8.20 0.96 3.24
C THR A 35 -7.15 0.44 2.26
N LEU A 36 -5.90 0.81 2.47
CA LEU A 36 -4.78 0.37 1.65
C LEU A 36 -3.94 -0.62 2.42
N GLU A 37 -3.46 -1.63 1.72
CA GLU A 37 -2.42 -2.50 2.22
C GLU A 37 -1.10 -1.98 1.67
N ILE A 38 -0.15 -1.71 2.54
CA ILE A 38 1.17 -1.17 2.16
C ILE A 38 2.23 -2.16 2.61
N GLY A 39 3.11 -2.58 1.70
CA GLY A 39 4.20 -3.48 2.06
C GLY A 39 5.18 -2.81 3.03
N GLU A 40 5.61 -3.55 4.06
CA GLU A 40 6.46 -2.95 5.10
C GLU A 40 7.83 -2.50 4.59
N VAL A 41 8.28 -3.03 3.45
CA VAL A 41 9.56 -2.60 2.86
C VAL A 41 9.36 -1.79 1.58
N SER A 42 8.17 -1.26 1.36
CA SER A 42 7.86 -0.50 0.15
C SER A 42 8.54 0.87 0.07
N GLY A 43 8.94 1.40 1.20
CA GLY A 43 9.50 2.74 1.26
C GLY A 43 8.45 3.84 1.32
N VAL A 44 7.17 3.48 1.36
CA VAL A 44 6.09 4.46 1.49
C VAL A 44 5.96 4.87 2.95
N LEU A 45 6.05 6.16 3.22
CA LEU A 45 5.95 6.68 4.58
C LEU A 45 4.49 7.01 4.87
N HIS A 46 3.91 6.34 5.85
CA HIS A 46 2.48 6.43 6.18
C HIS A 46 2.04 7.86 6.50
N GLU A 47 2.83 8.59 7.26
CA GLU A 47 2.51 9.99 7.61
C GLU A 47 2.34 10.86 6.38
N TYR A 48 3.28 10.73 5.44
CA TYR A 48 3.25 11.53 4.21
C TYR A 48 2.11 11.08 3.31
N LEU A 49 1.82 9.79 3.32
CA LEU A 49 0.71 9.25 2.51
C LEU A 49 -0.62 9.83 3.00
N ILE A 50 -0.82 9.85 4.31
CA ILE A 50 -2.04 10.41 4.89
C ILE A 50 -2.16 11.91 4.61
N ASP A 51 -1.06 12.64 4.73
CA ASP A 51 -1.06 14.08 4.44
C ASP A 51 -1.40 14.36 2.97
N CYS A 52 -0.82 13.60 2.06
CA CYS A 52 -1.11 13.72 0.63
C CYS A 52 -2.56 13.39 0.33
N TRP A 53 -3.08 12.34 0.98
CA TRP A 53 -4.46 11.92 0.82
C TRP A 53 -5.42 13.03 1.26
N ASN A 54 -5.21 13.55 2.46
CA ASN A 54 -6.08 14.59 3.02
C ASN A 54 -6.09 15.84 2.16
N TRP A 55 -4.95 16.15 1.54
CA TRP A 55 -4.87 17.30 0.64
C TRP A 55 -5.61 17.02 -0.68
N ALA A 56 -5.38 15.85 -1.25
CA ALA A 56 -5.87 15.52 -2.59
C ALA A 56 -7.38 15.28 -2.63
N VAL A 57 -7.96 14.63 -1.61
CA VAL A 57 -9.37 14.28 -1.63
C VAL A 57 -10.29 15.49 -1.49
N LYS A 58 -9.79 16.59 -0.95
CA LYS A 58 -10.59 17.82 -0.82
C LYS A 58 -11.10 18.33 -2.15
N LYS A 59 -10.43 17.95 -3.23
CA LYS A 59 -10.77 18.36 -4.59
C LYS A 59 -11.72 17.37 -5.28
N GLU A 60 -12.08 16.29 -4.60
CA GLU A 60 -12.88 15.21 -5.17
C GLU A 60 -14.20 15.10 -4.43
N PRO A 61 -15.29 15.62 -5.00
CA PRO A 61 -16.59 15.58 -4.30
C PRO A 61 -17.02 14.19 -3.86
N LEU A 62 -16.69 13.17 -4.63
CA LEU A 62 -17.03 11.77 -4.34
C LEU A 62 -16.43 11.29 -3.01
N MET A 63 -15.24 11.78 -2.68
CA MET A 63 -14.49 11.28 -1.53
C MET A 63 -13.91 12.40 -0.66
N GLU A 64 -14.55 13.54 -0.69
CA GLU A 64 -14.10 14.74 0.04
C GLU A 64 -13.85 14.49 1.53
N HIS A 65 -14.67 13.63 2.14
CA HIS A 65 -14.56 13.31 3.57
C HIS A 65 -14.02 11.90 3.81
N ALA A 66 -13.51 11.25 2.77
CA ALA A 66 -13.03 9.88 2.90
C ALA A 66 -11.77 9.80 3.76
N ILE A 67 -11.75 8.87 4.69
CA ILE A 67 -10.62 8.62 5.57
C ILE A 67 -9.75 7.54 4.95
N LEU A 68 -8.45 7.76 4.96
CA LEU A 68 -7.50 6.75 4.52
C LEU A 68 -7.07 5.90 5.71
N GLN A 69 -7.23 4.60 5.59
CA GLN A 69 -6.78 3.63 6.59
C GLN A 69 -5.66 2.81 5.96
N ILE A 70 -4.62 2.55 6.72
CA ILE A 70 -3.45 1.82 6.21
C ILE A 70 -3.21 0.58 7.05
N GLU A 71 -3.06 -0.56 6.36
CA GLU A 71 -2.64 -1.82 6.98
C GLU A 71 -1.28 -2.17 6.41
N THR A 72 -0.35 -2.50 7.27
CA THR A 72 1.00 -2.89 6.85
C THR A 72 1.02 -4.39 6.55
N ILE A 73 1.52 -4.74 5.38
CA ILE A 73 1.66 -6.13 4.99
C ILE A 73 3.10 -6.56 5.24
N PRO A 74 3.34 -7.60 6.02
CA PRO A 74 4.69 -8.09 6.30
C PRO A 74 5.42 -8.50 5.03
N ALA A 75 6.69 -8.17 4.94
CA ALA A 75 7.52 -8.59 3.81
C ALA A 75 7.98 -10.03 4.06
N ILE A 76 7.87 -10.86 3.04
CA ILE A 76 8.22 -12.29 3.11
C ILE A 76 9.33 -12.57 2.10
N THR A 77 10.34 -13.32 2.51
CA THR A 77 11.43 -13.76 1.67
C THR A 77 11.32 -15.27 1.45
N TYR A 78 11.67 -15.70 0.25
CA TYR A 78 11.65 -17.10 -0.13
C TYR A 78 13.08 -17.62 -0.30
N CYS A 79 13.37 -18.78 0.27
CA CYS A 79 14.66 -19.43 0.09
C CYS A 79 14.58 -20.44 -1.05
N GLU A 80 15.42 -20.26 -2.06
CA GLU A 80 15.45 -21.15 -3.21
C GLU A 80 16.06 -22.51 -2.89
N GLU A 81 16.90 -22.57 -1.86
CA GLU A 81 17.56 -23.83 -1.49
C GLU A 81 16.65 -24.81 -0.77
N CYS A 82 15.90 -24.35 0.21
CA CYS A 82 15.06 -25.25 1.02
C CYS A 82 13.56 -25.00 0.89
N GLY A 83 13.16 -23.94 0.17
CA GLY A 83 11.76 -23.63 -0.03
C GLY A 83 11.07 -22.95 1.15
N GLU A 84 11.82 -22.55 2.15
CA GLU A 84 11.25 -21.88 3.31
C GLU A 84 10.85 -20.45 3.01
N LYS A 85 9.71 -20.02 3.56
CA LYS A 85 9.29 -18.62 3.51
C LYS A 85 9.43 -18.06 4.92
N TYR A 86 9.96 -16.84 5.02
CA TYR A 86 10.22 -16.26 6.34
C TYR A 86 10.09 -14.74 6.30
N GLU A 87 9.99 -14.14 7.48
CA GLU A 87 9.84 -12.70 7.61
C GLU A 87 11.14 -11.98 7.25
N THR A 88 11.08 -11.13 6.21
CA THR A 88 12.24 -10.42 5.68
C THR A 88 12.91 -9.52 6.71
N VAL A 89 12.10 -8.78 7.46
CA VAL A 89 12.63 -7.81 8.42
C VAL A 89 13.44 -8.49 9.51
N LYS A 90 13.03 -9.70 9.89
CA LYS A 90 13.67 -10.43 10.98
C LYS A 90 14.98 -11.11 10.56
N TYR A 91 15.03 -11.69 9.37
CA TYR A 91 16.16 -12.52 8.94
C TYR A 91 16.91 -12.01 7.72
N ALA A 92 16.39 -10.99 7.07
CA ALA A 92 17.00 -10.37 5.88
C ALA A 92 17.23 -11.41 4.76
N LYS A 93 18.44 -11.51 4.26
CA LYS A 93 18.76 -12.39 3.13
C LYS A 93 19.21 -13.80 3.52
N ILE A 94 19.36 -14.06 4.81
CA ILE A 94 19.87 -15.34 5.28
C ILE A 94 18.72 -16.20 5.76
N CYS A 95 18.50 -17.34 5.12
CA CYS A 95 17.44 -18.25 5.50
C CYS A 95 17.66 -18.77 6.93
N PRO A 96 16.70 -18.64 7.85
CA PRO A 96 16.85 -19.10 9.21
C PRO A 96 16.89 -20.62 9.33
N ARG A 97 16.42 -21.32 8.30
CA ARG A 97 16.38 -22.77 8.32
C ARG A 97 17.64 -23.43 7.79
N CYS A 98 18.15 -22.98 6.64
CA CYS A 98 19.31 -23.59 6.01
C CYS A 98 20.50 -22.65 5.84
N GLN A 99 20.33 -21.39 6.24
CA GLN A 99 21.38 -20.38 6.21
C GLN A 99 21.90 -20.03 4.81
N SER A 100 21.14 -20.37 3.78
CA SER A 100 21.47 -19.99 2.42
C SER A 100 21.28 -18.49 2.20
N GLU A 101 22.05 -17.92 1.29
CA GLU A 101 21.88 -16.54 0.85
C GLU A 101 21.16 -16.50 -0.50
N HIS A 102 20.77 -17.66 -1.03
CA HIS A 102 20.03 -17.74 -2.31
C HIS A 102 18.55 -17.52 -2.04
N THR A 103 18.20 -16.27 -1.74
CA THR A 103 16.87 -15.88 -1.32
C THR A 103 16.40 -14.66 -2.10
N TYR A 104 15.08 -14.49 -2.20
CA TYR A 104 14.53 -13.27 -2.79
C TYR A 104 13.22 -12.87 -2.13
N LEU A 105 12.93 -11.58 -2.21
CA LEU A 105 11.74 -11.00 -1.62
C LEU A 105 10.50 -11.36 -2.47
N LEU A 106 9.48 -11.90 -1.81
CA LEU A 106 8.20 -12.17 -2.44
C LEU A 106 7.32 -10.95 -2.27
N GLN A 107 7.31 -10.08 -3.26
CA GLN A 107 6.49 -8.90 -3.20
C GLN A 107 6.03 -8.54 -4.59
N GLU A 108 4.77 -8.71 -4.86
CA GLU A 108 4.21 -8.42 -6.17
C GLU A 108 3.87 -6.95 -6.33
N ASN A 109 3.33 -6.35 -5.28
CA ASN A 109 2.91 -4.94 -5.29
C ASN A 109 3.35 -4.23 -4.03
N GLU A 110 3.72 -2.97 -4.15
CA GLU A 110 4.07 -2.16 -2.99
C GLU A 110 2.84 -1.76 -2.20
N PHE A 111 1.71 -1.63 -2.87
CA PHE A 111 0.45 -1.28 -2.23
C PHE A 111 -0.73 -1.85 -3.00
N ASN A 112 -1.89 -1.92 -2.34
CA ASN A 112 -3.11 -2.48 -2.89
C ASN A 112 -4.32 -1.91 -2.15
N ILE A 113 -5.41 -1.72 -2.86
CA ILE A 113 -6.66 -1.28 -2.23
C ILE A 113 -7.35 -2.51 -1.67
N LYS A 114 -7.50 -2.56 -0.36
CA LYS A 114 -8.13 -3.68 0.30
C LYS A 114 -9.65 -3.53 0.36
N GLU A 115 -10.09 -2.33 0.67
CA GLU A 115 -11.50 -2.09 0.92
C GLU A 115 -11.86 -0.63 0.66
N ILE A 116 -13.06 -0.42 0.15
CA ILE A 116 -13.62 0.92 -0.03
C ILE A 116 -14.93 0.95 0.74
N GLY A 117 -15.00 1.81 1.77
CA GLY A 117 -16.21 1.98 2.55
C GLY A 117 -17.10 3.02 1.88
N VAL A 118 -18.38 2.68 1.70
CA VAL A 118 -19.34 3.57 1.03
C VAL A 118 -20.61 3.71 1.84
N THR A 119 -21.37 4.76 1.58
CA THR A 119 -22.66 4.97 2.22
C THR A 119 -23.78 4.28 1.44
#